data_4445acf0c4bafba0ebe5a400eb4e0c95
#
_entry.id   4445acf0c4bafba0ebe5a400eb4e0c95
#
_cell.length_a   1.000
_cell.length_b   1.000
_cell.length_c   1.000
_cell.angle_alpha   90.00
_cell.angle_beta   90.00
_cell.angle_gamma   90.00
#
_symmetry.space_group_name_H-M   'P 1'
#
loop_
_entity.id
_entity.type
_entity.pdbx_description
1 polymer ?
#
loop_
_entity_poly.entity_id
_entity_poly.type
_entity_poly.pdbx_seq_one_letter_code
_entity_poly.pdbx_strand_id
1 'polypeptide(L)'
;METLPLEVTRAAGDLRALVGRLSRRLRQTSMVGEMTLPQASVLSVLEREGPATPGVLATRERISPQSMGAILISLEALGLVSRTPDPTDGRRLVISLTEAGLQVIHGARRQKEERLAQALANNFTDEEQQVLMAALPLLERLARLL
;
A
#
# COMPACT_ATOMS: atom_id res chain seq x y z
N MET A 1 -7.33 -2.44 36.18
CA MET A 1 -6.84 -1.83 34.94
C MET A 1 -5.35 -1.59 35.13
N GLU A 2 -4.54 -2.38 34.47
CA GLU A 2 -3.09 -2.30 34.62
C GLU A 2 -2.60 -1.04 33.89
N THR A 3 -2.01 -0.13 34.65
CA THR A 3 -1.51 1.14 34.09
C THR A 3 -0.24 0.84 33.31
N LEU A 4 -0.25 1.05 32.00
CA LEU A 4 0.92 0.88 31.15
C LEU A 4 2.06 1.81 31.60
N PRO A 5 3.32 1.37 31.58
CA PRO A 5 4.45 2.25 31.87
C PRO A 5 4.46 3.49 30.96
N LEU A 6 4.70 4.65 31.55
CA LEU A 6 4.66 5.93 30.83
C LEU A 6 5.61 5.96 29.64
N GLU A 7 6.79 5.36 29.77
CA GLU A 7 7.79 5.26 28.70
C GLU A 7 7.28 4.44 27.52
N VAL A 8 6.60 3.33 27.78
CA VAL A 8 6.01 2.48 26.72
C VAL A 8 4.90 3.21 25.97
N THR A 9 4.05 3.93 26.71
CA THR A 9 2.97 4.73 26.12
C THR A 9 3.53 5.85 25.23
N ARG A 10 4.58 6.52 25.68
CA ARG A 10 5.27 7.57 24.92
C ARG A 10 5.91 7.00 23.65
N ALA A 11 6.65 5.91 23.79
CA ALA A 11 7.28 5.22 22.64
C ALA A 11 6.25 4.76 21.60
N ALA A 12 5.09 4.28 22.03
CA ALA A 12 3.99 3.90 21.15
C ALA A 12 3.46 5.10 20.33
N GLY A 13 3.31 6.26 21.00
CA GLY A 13 2.91 7.50 20.33
C GLY A 13 3.93 7.98 19.29
N ASP A 14 5.21 7.94 19.65
CA ASP A 14 6.30 8.33 18.76
C ASP A 14 6.41 7.37 17.56
N LEU A 15 6.31 6.07 17.79
CA LEU A 15 6.32 5.06 16.74
C LEU A 15 5.16 5.24 15.77
N ARG A 16 3.94 5.44 16.28
CA ARG A 16 2.77 5.70 15.45
C ARG A 16 2.97 6.92 14.54
N ALA A 17 3.46 8.02 15.11
CA ALA A 17 3.72 9.25 14.37
C ALA A 17 4.80 9.05 13.30
N LEU A 18 5.87 8.33 13.64
CA LEU A 18 6.98 8.01 12.72
C LEU A 18 6.53 7.14 11.54
N VAL A 19 5.78 6.07 11.82
CA VAL A 19 5.21 5.20 10.78
C VAL A 19 4.33 5.99 9.82
N GLY A 20 3.49 6.90 10.35
CA GLY A 20 2.67 7.78 9.54
C GLY A 20 3.50 8.70 8.62
N ARG A 21 4.57 9.31 9.13
CA ARG A 21 5.47 10.16 8.33
C ARG A 21 6.20 9.36 7.25
N LEU A 22 6.76 8.21 7.59
CA LEU A 22 7.46 7.34 6.63
C LEU A 22 6.52 6.89 5.52
N SER A 23 5.32 6.44 5.86
CA SER A 23 4.31 6.02 4.88
C SER A 23 3.95 7.15 3.92
N ARG A 24 3.72 8.37 4.42
CA ARG A 24 3.43 9.53 3.58
C ARG A 24 4.58 9.87 2.64
N ARG A 25 5.80 9.90 3.17
CA ARG A 25 7.00 10.18 2.35
C ARG A 25 7.19 9.18 1.22
N LEU A 26 7.06 7.90 1.53
CA LEU A 26 7.17 6.83 0.52
C LEU A 26 6.07 6.90 -0.54
N ARG A 27 4.85 7.27 -0.17
CA ARG A 27 3.75 7.46 -1.13
C ARG A 27 4.00 8.66 -2.06
N GLN A 28 4.45 9.79 -1.52
CA GLN A 28 4.72 11.00 -2.30
C GLN A 28 5.82 10.80 -3.35
N THR A 29 6.72 9.89 -3.12
CA THR A 29 7.85 9.61 -4.02
C THR A 29 7.55 8.52 -5.05
N SER A 30 6.38 7.93 -5.02
CA SER A 30 5.97 6.80 -5.88
C SER A 30 4.97 7.23 -6.96
N MET A 31 5.22 8.35 -7.57
CA MET A 31 4.52 8.68 -8.82
C MET A 31 5.11 7.82 -9.93
N VAL A 32 4.53 6.65 -10.16
CA VAL A 32 4.83 5.86 -11.34
C VAL A 32 4.04 6.44 -12.52
N GLY A 33 4.68 7.31 -13.27
CA GLY A 33 4.05 7.99 -14.38
C GLY A 33 2.95 8.98 -13.93
N GLU A 34 1.90 9.11 -14.71
CA GLU A 34 0.77 10.03 -14.47
C GLU A 34 -0.30 9.46 -13.52
N MET A 35 0.00 8.39 -12.79
CA MET A 35 -0.97 7.70 -11.96
C MET A 35 -1.23 8.45 -10.65
N THR A 36 -2.50 8.63 -10.30
CA THR A 36 -2.91 9.24 -9.03
C THR A 36 -2.76 8.28 -7.85
N LEU A 37 -2.69 8.82 -6.62
CA LEU A 37 -2.64 7.99 -5.40
C LEU A 37 -3.85 7.04 -5.28
N PRO A 38 -5.11 7.47 -5.52
CA PRO A 38 -6.25 6.56 -5.49
C PRO A 38 -6.15 5.42 -6.52
N GLN A 39 -5.66 5.68 -7.72
CA GLN A 39 -5.42 4.66 -8.74
C GLN A 39 -4.39 3.63 -8.26
N ALA A 40 -3.25 4.08 -7.72
CA ALA A 40 -2.22 3.21 -7.17
C ALA A 40 -2.73 2.37 -6.00
N SER A 41 -3.58 2.95 -5.13
CA SER A 41 -4.19 2.24 -4.00
C SER A 41 -5.08 1.09 -4.47
N VAL A 42 -5.94 1.33 -5.46
CA VAL A 42 -6.81 0.29 -6.04
C VAL A 42 -6.00 -0.85 -6.64
N LEU A 43 -4.95 -0.56 -7.41
CA LEU A 43 -4.06 -1.59 -7.96
C LEU A 43 -3.39 -2.41 -6.86
N SER A 44 -2.98 -1.77 -5.77
CA SER A 44 -2.36 -2.45 -4.61
C SER A 44 -3.35 -3.38 -3.90
N VAL A 45 -4.60 -2.98 -3.77
CA VAL A 45 -5.66 -3.83 -3.19
C VAL A 45 -5.90 -5.05 -4.07
N LEU A 46 -6.03 -4.87 -5.37
CA LEU A 46 -6.22 -5.97 -6.32
C LEU A 46 -5.04 -6.94 -6.35
N GLU A 47 -3.83 -6.44 -6.20
CA GLU A 47 -2.63 -7.29 -6.12
C GLU A 47 -2.62 -8.15 -4.85
N ARG A 48 -2.97 -7.58 -3.71
CA ARG A 48 -2.93 -8.28 -2.41
C ARG A 48 -4.11 -9.22 -2.19
N GLU A 49 -5.29 -8.81 -2.60
CA GLU A 49 -6.56 -9.49 -2.25
C GLU A 49 -7.19 -10.23 -3.44
N GLY A 50 -6.65 -10.03 -4.63
CA GLY A 50 -7.17 -10.62 -5.86
C GLY A 50 -8.36 -9.85 -6.45
N PRO A 51 -9.01 -10.45 -7.47
CA PRO A 51 -10.14 -9.82 -8.15
C PRO A 51 -11.27 -9.45 -7.18
N ALA A 52 -11.88 -8.30 -7.42
CA ALA A 52 -12.95 -7.79 -6.58
C ALA A 52 -14.01 -7.04 -7.40
N THR A 53 -15.22 -6.94 -6.87
CA THR A 53 -16.27 -6.11 -7.46
C THR A 53 -16.01 -4.62 -7.19
N PRO A 54 -16.53 -3.71 -8.02
CA PRO A 54 -16.42 -2.27 -7.76
C PRO A 54 -16.95 -1.85 -6.39
N GLY A 55 -18.02 -2.47 -5.92
CA GLY A 55 -18.59 -2.19 -4.59
C GLY A 55 -17.65 -2.57 -3.45
N VAL A 56 -16.99 -3.72 -3.53
CA VAL A 56 -15.99 -4.15 -2.54
C VAL A 56 -14.80 -3.19 -2.55
N LEU A 57 -14.31 -2.78 -3.71
CA LEU A 57 -13.21 -1.82 -3.83
C LEU A 57 -13.58 -0.45 -3.25
N ALA A 58 -14.79 0.05 -3.51
CA ALA A 58 -15.28 1.30 -2.95
C ALA A 58 -15.34 1.27 -1.42
N THR A 59 -15.82 0.18 -0.84
CA THR A 59 -15.85 -0.03 0.62
C THR A 59 -14.43 -0.09 1.20
N ARG A 60 -13.54 -0.81 0.55
CA ARG A 60 -12.14 -0.94 0.97
C ARG A 60 -11.42 0.40 1.01
N GLU A 61 -11.59 1.21 -0.03
CA GLU A 61 -10.96 2.52 -0.18
C GLU A 61 -11.73 3.64 0.56
N ARG A 62 -12.87 3.33 1.14
CA ARG A 62 -13.74 4.29 1.86
C ARG A 62 -14.13 5.48 1.01
N ILE A 63 -14.47 5.22 -0.24
CA ILE A 63 -14.97 6.22 -1.19
C ILE A 63 -16.34 5.81 -1.74
N SER A 64 -17.04 6.75 -2.37
CA SER A 64 -18.32 6.47 -2.98
C SER A 64 -18.19 5.50 -4.17
N PRO A 65 -19.24 4.70 -4.47
CA PRO A 65 -19.27 3.89 -5.68
C PRO A 65 -19.04 4.70 -6.96
N GLN A 66 -19.50 5.93 -7.00
CA GLN A 66 -19.36 6.83 -8.12
C GLN A 66 -17.90 7.25 -8.34
N SER A 67 -17.19 7.60 -7.25
CA SER A 67 -15.77 7.91 -7.30
C SER A 67 -14.94 6.68 -7.70
N MET A 68 -15.27 5.50 -7.17
CA MET A 68 -14.63 4.25 -7.56
C MET A 68 -14.86 3.95 -9.05
N GLY A 69 -16.06 4.16 -9.55
CA GLY A 69 -16.38 3.99 -10.98
C GLY A 69 -15.48 4.82 -11.88
N ALA A 70 -15.25 6.08 -11.53
CA ALA A 70 -14.36 6.97 -12.28
C ALA A 70 -12.89 6.49 -12.27
N ILE A 71 -12.41 6.03 -11.11
CA ILE A 71 -11.05 5.47 -10.98
C ILE A 71 -10.90 4.23 -11.86
N LEU A 72 -11.86 3.31 -11.82
CA LEU A 72 -11.84 2.07 -12.57
C LEU A 72 -11.89 2.31 -14.09
N ILE A 73 -12.68 3.27 -14.55
CA ILE A 73 -12.71 3.67 -15.97
C ILE A 73 -11.33 4.15 -16.41
N SER A 74 -10.66 4.98 -15.63
CA SER A 74 -9.33 5.47 -15.98
C SER A 74 -8.27 4.37 -15.96
N LEU A 75 -8.31 3.44 -14.99
CA LEU A 75 -7.40 2.30 -14.92
C LEU A 75 -7.62 1.33 -16.08
N GLU A 76 -8.86 1.11 -16.47
CA GLU A 76 -9.21 0.27 -17.63
C GLU A 76 -8.74 0.91 -18.94
N ALA A 77 -8.90 2.22 -19.09
CA ALA A 77 -8.37 2.96 -20.24
C ALA A 77 -6.84 2.89 -20.37
N LEU A 78 -6.13 2.82 -19.24
CA LEU A 78 -4.68 2.61 -19.19
C LEU A 78 -4.27 1.13 -19.40
N GLY A 79 -5.23 0.22 -19.50
CA GLY A 79 -4.97 -1.22 -19.67
C GLY A 79 -4.43 -1.91 -18.41
N LEU A 80 -4.58 -1.30 -17.24
CA LEU A 80 -4.02 -1.81 -15.97
C LEU A 80 -5.00 -2.73 -15.22
N VAL A 81 -6.28 -2.63 -15.50
CA VAL A 81 -7.33 -3.53 -15.00
C VAL A 81 -8.24 -3.98 -16.14
N SER A 82 -8.91 -5.11 -15.95
CA SER A 82 -9.93 -5.63 -16.84
C SER A 82 -11.22 -5.91 -16.10
N ARG A 83 -12.35 -5.82 -16.80
CA ARG A 83 -13.68 -6.19 -16.31
C ARG A 83 -14.07 -7.51 -16.91
N THR A 84 -14.42 -8.46 -16.04
CA THR A 84 -14.95 -9.76 -16.48
C THR A 84 -16.19 -10.10 -15.68
N PRO A 85 -17.14 -10.88 -16.26
CA PRO A 85 -18.26 -11.40 -15.50
C PRO A 85 -17.77 -12.26 -14.33
N ASP A 86 -18.46 -12.17 -13.18
CA ASP A 86 -18.18 -13.05 -12.05
C ASP A 86 -18.46 -14.51 -12.45
N PRO A 87 -17.53 -15.44 -12.23
CA PRO A 87 -17.71 -16.86 -12.54
C PRO A 87 -18.90 -17.51 -11.82
N THR A 88 -19.28 -16.99 -10.65
CA THR A 88 -20.39 -17.52 -9.82
C THR A 88 -21.70 -16.78 -10.02
N ASP A 89 -21.67 -15.51 -10.43
CA ASP A 89 -22.84 -14.70 -10.74
C ASP A 89 -22.54 -13.75 -11.92
N GLY A 90 -22.95 -14.18 -13.12
CA GLY A 90 -22.73 -13.45 -14.38
C GLY A 90 -23.36 -12.06 -14.44
N ARG A 91 -24.17 -11.66 -13.47
CA ARG A 91 -24.74 -10.30 -13.32
C ARG A 91 -23.77 -9.31 -12.73
N ARG A 92 -22.72 -9.79 -12.03
CA ARG A 92 -21.69 -8.98 -11.40
C ARG A 92 -20.49 -8.87 -12.31
N LEU A 93 -19.88 -7.70 -12.30
CA LEU A 93 -18.58 -7.47 -12.92
C LEU A 93 -17.49 -7.59 -11.85
N VAL A 94 -16.43 -8.27 -12.18
CA VAL A 94 -15.24 -8.41 -11.35
C VAL A 94 -14.10 -7.65 -12.02
N ILE A 95 -13.39 -6.87 -11.21
CA ILE A 95 -12.20 -6.14 -11.63
C ILE A 95 -10.99 -6.98 -11.28
N SER A 96 -10.12 -7.17 -12.26
CA SER A 96 -8.87 -7.92 -12.12
C SER A 96 -7.69 -7.09 -12.60
N LEU A 97 -6.52 -7.30 -12.01
CA LEU A 97 -5.27 -6.77 -12.56
C LEU A 97 -4.96 -7.43 -13.89
N THR A 98 -4.50 -6.62 -14.84
CA THR A 98 -3.83 -7.13 -16.04
C THR A 98 -2.35 -7.39 -15.76
N GLU A 99 -1.65 -8.04 -16.67
CA GLU A 99 -0.19 -8.17 -16.59
C GLU A 99 0.50 -6.81 -16.54
N ALA A 100 0.03 -5.84 -17.32
CA ALA A 100 0.53 -4.46 -17.28
C ALA A 100 0.31 -3.80 -15.91
N GLY A 101 -0.86 -3.99 -15.30
CA GLY A 101 -1.17 -3.51 -13.96
C GLY A 101 -0.24 -4.11 -12.89
N LEU A 102 0.02 -5.39 -12.97
CA LEU A 102 0.94 -6.08 -12.07
C LEU A 102 2.38 -5.54 -12.20
N GLN A 103 2.86 -5.32 -13.41
CA GLN A 103 4.18 -4.74 -13.65
C GLN A 103 4.31 -3.32 -13.12
N VAL A 104 3.30 -2.50 -13.26
CA VAL A 104 3.26 -1.13 -12.71
C VAL A 104 3.37 -1.15 -11.18
N ILE A 105 2.63 -2.02 -10.52
CA ILE A 105 2.67 -2.15 -9.05
C ILE A 105 4.04 -2.67 -8.57
N HIS A 106 4.61 -3.66 -9.23
CA HIS A 106 5.93 -4.18 -8.88
C HIS A 106 7.03 -3.15 -9.13
N GLY A 107 6.93 -2.37 -10.20
CA GLY A 107 7.84 -1.26 -10.47
C GLY A 107 7.80 -0.17 -9.40
N ALA A 108 6.60 0.23 -8.97
CA ALA A 108 6.41 1.18 -7.89
C ALA A 108 7.01 0.70 -6.56
N ARG A 109 6.82 -0.58 -6.25
CA ARG A 109 7.40 -1.21 -5.04
C ARG A 109 8.93 -1.17 -5.08
N ARG A 110 9.53 -1.58 -6.20
CA ARG A 110 10.99 -1.53 -6.38
C ARG A 110 11.55 -0.12 -6.21
N GLN A 111 10.93 0.88 -6.79
CA GLN A 111 11.37 2.27 -6.64
C GLN A 111 11.38 2.73 -5.17
N LYS A 112 10.37 2.34 -4.39
CA LYS A 112 10.33 2.63 -2.95
C LYS A 112 11.47 1.95 -2.19
N GLU A 113 11.70 0.66 -2.49
CA GLU A 113 12.78 -0.13 -1.90
C GLU A 113 14.15 0.44 -2.22
N GLU A 114 14.40 0.80 -3.49
CA GLU A 114 15.64 1.43 -3.93
C GLU A 114 15.88 2.77 -3.24
N ARG A 115 14.85 3.60 -3.09
CA ARG A 115 14.98 4.89 -2.38
C ARG A 115 15.27 4.72 -0.91
N LEU A 116 14.63 3.77 -0.25
CA LEU A 116 14.94 3.43 1.14
C LEU A 116 16.37 2.91 1.28
N ALA A 117 16.78 2.01 0.40
CA ALA A 117 18.14 1.48 0.39
C ALA A 117 19.19 2.57 0.19
N GLN A 118 18.97 3.48 -0.77
CA GLN A 118 19.86 4.63 -0.99
C GLN A 118 19.91 5.57 0.22
N ALA A 119 18.77 5.86 0.83
CA ALA A 119 18.72 6.70 2.03
C ALA A 119 19.49 6.07 3.20
N LEU A 120 19.37 4.77 3.40
CA LEU A 120 20.11 4.04 4.42
C LEU A 120 21.61 4.01 4.11
N ALA A 121 21.99 3.65 2.89
CA ALA A 121 23.39 3.54 2.50
C ALA A 121 24.15 4.88 2.58
N ASN A 122 23.51 5.98 2.21
CA ASN A 122 24.16 7.28 2.09
C ASN A 122 24.15 8.11 3.37
N ASN A 123 23.28 7.81 4.34
CA ASN A 123 23.09 8.69 5.49
C ASN A 123 23.21 7.99 6.85
N PHE A 124 23.38 6.67 6.87
CA PHE A 124 23.47 5.89 8.10
C PHE A 124 24.78 5.13 8.16
N THR A 125 25.38 5.06 9.35
CA THR A 125 26.57 4.21 9.57
C THR A 125 26.19 2.73 9.50
N ASP A 126 27.18 1.85 9.35
CA ASP A 126 26.96 0.41 9.31
C ASP A 126 26.31 -0.08 10.61
N GLU A 127 26.72 0.47 11.75
CA GLU A 127 26.14 0.16 13.07
C GLU A 127 24.66 0.60 13.15
N GLU A 128 24.35 1.79 12.68
CA GLU A 128 22.97 2.30 12.63
C GLU A 128 22.07 1.45 11.71
N GLN A 129 22.60 1.05 10.55
CA GLN A 129 21.91 0.14 9.64
C GLN A 129 21.62 -1.21 10.30
N GLN A 130 22.58 -1.77 11.04
CA GLN A 130 22.40 -3.02 11.78
C GLN A 130 21.33 -2.89 12.88
N VAL A 131 21.28 -1.77 13.59
CA VAL A 131 20.23 -1.50 14.59
C VAL A 131 18.85 -1.48 13.94
N LEU A 132 18.70 -0.81 12.80
CA LEU A 132 17.43 -0.78 12.06
C LEU A 132 17.03 -2.17 11.55
N MET A 133 17.98 -2.93 11.01
CA MET A 133 17.72 -4.30 10.55
C MET A 133 17.32 -5.22 11.71
N ALA A 134 17.94 -5.08 12.87
CA ALA A 134 17.59 -5.85 14.07
C ALA A 134 16.20 -5.49 14.61
N ALA A 135 15.72 -4.27 14.38
CA ALA A 135 14.39 -3.84 14.79
C ALA A 135 13.26 -4.40 13.90
N LEU A 136 13.54 -4.76 12.65
CA LEU A 136 12.51 -5.20 11.70
C LEU A 136 11.71 -6.42 12.19
N PRO A 137 12.30 -7.50 12.72
CA PRO A 137 11.54 -8.62 13.27
C PRO A 137 10.65 -8.23 14.45
N LEU A 138 11.08 -7.25 15.25
CA LEU A 138 10.30 -6.74 16.38
C LEU A 138 9.08 -5.94 15.90
N LEU A 139 9.26 -5.12 14.88
CA LEU A 139 8.17 -4.36 14.25
C LEU A 139 7.18 -5.30 13.56
N GLU A 140 7.67 -6.33 12.88
CA GLU A 140 6.84 -7.38 12.28
C GLU A 140 6.00 -8.11 13.34
N ARG A 141 6.60 -8.45 14.48
CA ARG A 141 5.88 -9.06 15.60
C ARG A 141 4.81 -8.13 16.16
N LEU A 142 5.14 -6.83 16.30
CA LEU A 142 4.19 -5.82 16.75
C LEU A 142 3.00 -5.71 15.79
N ALA A 143 3.25 -5.66 14.49
CA ALA A 143 2.20 -5.57 13.47
C ALA A 143 1.23 -6.75 13.49
N ARG A 144 1.71 -7.95 13.86
CA ARG A 144 0.85 -9.14 14.01
C ARG A 144 -0.01 -9.15 15.27
N LEU A 145 0.31 -8.33 16.26
CA LEU A 145 -0.42 -8.25 17.53
C LEU A 145 -1.53 -7.20 17.52
N LEU A 146 -1.58 -6.34 16.49
CA LEU A 146 -2.60 -5.30 16.31
C LEU A 146 -3.73 -5.74 15.40
#